data_7db13fef90b76da2072c3ab41aaf687a
#
_entry.id   7db13fef90b76da2072c3ab41aaf687a
#
_cell.length_a   1.000
_cell.length_b   1.000
_cell.length_c   1.000
_cell.angle_alpha   90.00
_cell.angle_beta   90.00
_cell.angle_gamma   90.00
#
_symmetry.space_group_name_H-M   'P 1'
#
loop_
_entity.id
_entity.type
_entity.pdbx_description
1 polymer ?
#
loop_
_entity_poly.entity_id
_entity_poly.type
_entity_poly.pdbx_seq_one_letter_code
_entity_poly.pdbx_strand_id
1 'polypeptide(L)'
;MDIEILRNYCLSFDDVTEEFPFGNDTLVFKVSGKIFLLAGLNNIPLQFNIKCNPEKAIELRESYDSILPGYHMNKKHWNTVIVEGTIPPHLIKEMIRDSYILVSASLPESRRKNK
;
A
#
# COMPACT_ATOMS: atom_id res chain seq x y z
N MET A 1 6.11 -12.92 0.03
CA MET A 1 6.22 -11.75 -0.88
C MET A 1 7.53 -11.04 -0.59
N ASP A 2 8.24 -10.64 -1.63
CA ASP A 2 9.43 -9.82 -1.52
C ASP A 2 9.22 -8.52 -2.31
N ILE A 3 10.23 -7.65 -2.31
CA ILE A 3 10.08 -6.33 -2.94
C ILE A 3 9.84 -6.43 -4.45
N GLU A 4 10.42 -7.41 -5.12
CA GLU A 4 10.21 -7.58 -6.56
C GLU A 4 8.79 -8.01 -6.89
N ILE A 5 8.24 -8.94 -6.11
CA ILE A 5 6.86 -9.39 -6.28
C ILE A 5 5.90 -8.24 -5.98
N LEU A 6 6.16 -7.48 -4.91
CA LEU A 6 5.38 -6.30 -4.56
C LEU A 6 5.39 -5.28 -5.71
N ARG A 7 6.58 -4.98 -6.21
CA ARG A 7 6.78 -4.01 -7.28
C ARG A 7 6.03 -4.42 -8.54
N ASN A 8 6.20 -5.67 -8.97
CA ASN A 8 5.54 -6.19 -10.16
C ASN A 8 4.02 -6.14 -10.03
N TYR A 9 3.51 -6.45 -8.85
CA TYR A 9 2.07 -6.41 -8.60
C TYR A 9 1.53 -4.99 -8.70
N CYS A 10 2.20 -4.03 -8.04
CA CYS A 10 1.79 -2.63 -8.09
C CYS A 10 1.82 -2.07 -9.51
N LEU A 11 2.88 -2.39 -10.27
CA LEU A 11 3.04 -1.89 -11.63
C LEU A 11 2.09 -2.55 -12.62
N SER A 12 1.42 -3.63 -12.24
CA SER A 12 0.41 -4.27 -13.09
C SER A 12 -0.91 -3.50 -13.15
N PHE A 13 -1.13 -2.55 -12.24
CA PHE A 13 -2.33 -1.72 -12.23
C PHE A 13 -2.19 -0.54 -13.21
N ASP A 14 -3.33 -0.04 -13.69
CA ASP A 14 -3.34 1.09 -14.62
C ASP A 14 -2.86 2.39 -13.97
N ASP A 15 -2.11 3.18 -14.72
CA ASP A 15 -1.65 4.52 -14.32
C ASP A 15 -0.76 4.55 -13.09
N VAL A 16 -0.05 3.47 -12.82
CA VAL A 16 0.85 3.42 -11.67
C VAL A 16 2.27 3.79 -12.09
N THR A 17 2.88 4.65 -11.29
CA THR A 17 4.30 5.00 -11.43
C THR A 17 5.02 4.66 -10.12
N GLU A 18 6.34 4.44 -10.22
CA GLU A 18 7.19 4.24 -9.05
C GLU A 18 8.18 5.40 -8.96
N GLU A 19 8.41 5.88 -7.74
CA GLU A 19 9.23 7.07 -7.52
C GLU A 19 9.96 6.98 -6.18
N PHE A 20 10.98 7.82 -6.01
CA PHE A 20 11.73 7.96 -4.76
C PHE A 20 11.69 9.41 -4.28
N PRO A 21 10.51 9.99 -3.97
CA PRO A 21 10.42 11.40 -3.62
C PRO A 21 11.01 11.75 -2.25
N PHE A 22 11.23 10.75 -1.39
CA PHE A 22 11.70 10.95 -0.02
C PHE A 22 13.11 10.39 0.20
N GLY A 23 13.85 10.10 -0.87
CA GLY A 23 15.18 9.52 -0.78
C GLY A 23 15.22 8.09 -1.29
N ASN A 24 16.42 7.49 -1.30
CA ASN A 24 16.62 6.18 -1.93
C ASN A 24 16.08 5.00 -1.13
N ASP A 25 15.65 5.22 0.12
CA ASP A 25 15.24 4.17 1.03
C ASP A 25 13.75 3.84 0.94
N THR A 26 12.97 4.72 0.34
CA THR A 26 11.51 4.57 0.32
C THR A 26 11.01 4.60 -1.11
N LEU A 27 10.55 3.44 -1.57
CA LEU A 27 9.93 3.30 -2.89
C LEU A 27 8.45 3.63 -2.77
N VAL A 28 7.97 4.54 -3.61
CA VAL A 28 6.60 5.03 -3.57
C VAL A 28 5.90 4.67 -4.86
N PHE A 29 4.67 4.17 -4.73
CA PHE A 29 3.81 3.89 -5.88
C PHE A 29 2.64 4.86 -5.88
N LYS A 30 2.43 5.50 -7.02
CA LYS A 30 1.35 6.47 -7.21
C LYS A 30 0.42 6.00 -8.30
N VAL A 31 -0.87 6.30 -8.14
CA VAL A 31 -1.84 6.15 -9.20
C VAL A 31 -2.27 7.55 -9.63
N SER A 32 -2.02 7.87 -10.89
CA SER A 32 -2.30 9.21 -11.45
C SER A 32 -1.80 10.34 -10.55
N GLY A 33 -0.60 10.17 -10.00
CA GLY A 33 0.06 11.18 -9.19
C GLY A 33 -0.24 11.14 -7.69
N LYS A 34 -1.11 10.25 -7.22
CA LYS A 34 -1.43 10.12 -5.79
C LYS A 34 -0.86 8.84 -5.20
N ILE A 35 -0.27 8.94 -4.03
CA ILE A 35 0.39 7.82 -3.35
C ILE A 35 -0.66 6.82 -2.86
N PHE A 36 -0.45 5.53 -3.17
CA PHE A 36 -1.25 4.45 -2.58
C PHE A 36 -0.42 3.42 -1.83
N LEU A 37 0.90 3.43 -2.00
CA LEU A 37 1.77 2.51 -1.29
C LEU A 37 3.17 3.09 -1.14
N LEU A 38 3.77 2.91 0.06
CA LEU A 38 5.15 3.29 0.33
C LEU A 38 5.85 2.07 0.92
N ALA A 39 6.96 1.67 0.34
CA ALA A 39 7.73 0.50 0.81
C ALA A 39 9.12 0.92 1.27
N GLY A 40 9.49 0.49 2.48
CA GLY A 40 10.82 0.73 3.02
C GLY A 40 11.79 -0.33 2.50
N LEU A 41 12.80 0.09 1.75
CA LEU A 41 13.73 -0.84 1.10
C LEU A 41 14.75 -1.45 2.06
N ASN A 42 14.98 -0.82 3.20
CA ASN A 42 15.96 -1.29 4.18
C ASN A 42 15.33 -2.13 5.30
N ASN A 43 14.04 -2.39 5.23
CA ASN A 43 13.35 -3.15 6.26
C ASN A 43 13.40 -4.65 5.97
N ILE A 44 13.76 -5.43 6.97
CA ILE A 44 13.78 -6.89 6.92
C ILE A 44 13.05 -7.37 8.17
N PRO A 45 11.88 -8.00 8.07
CA PRO A 45 11.13 -8.34 6.84
C PRO A 45 10.65 -7.11 6.06
N LEU A 46 10.23 -7.33 4.82
CA LEU A 46 9.64 -6.29 3.99
C LEU A 46 8.48 -5.61 4.72
N GLN A 47 8.42 -4.29 4.62
CA GLN A 47 7.41 -3.49 5.31
C GLN A 47 6.92 -2.41 4.38
N PHE A 48 5.60 -2.19 4.36
CA PHE A 48 5.03 -1.14 3.52
C PHE A 48 3.80 -0.53 4.17
N ASN A 49 3.44 0.68 3.73
CA ASN A 49 2.23 1.36 4.17
C ASN A 49 1.21 1.38 3.04
N ILE A 50 -0.04 1.11 3.37
CA ILE A 50 -1.15 1.17 2.41
C ILE A 50 -2.33 1.91 3.03
N LYS A 51 -3.13 2.52 2.16
CA LYS A 51 -4.34 3.21 2.58
C LYS A 51 -5.45 2.20 2.78
N CYS A 52 -6.31 2.45 3.75
CA CYS A 52 -7.36 1.53 4.12
C CYS A 52 -8.59 2.29 4.60
N ASN A 53 -9.76 1.72 4.38
CA ASN A 53 -10.98 2.20 5.01
C ASN A 53 -10.78 2.14 6.54
N PRO A 54 -11.17 3.19 7.31
CA PRO A 54 -10.87 3.22 8.75
C PRO A 54 -11.39 2.03 9.55
N GLU A 55 -12.59 1.54 9.26
CA GLU A 55 -13.13 0.39 9.97
C GLU A 55 -12.35 -0.89 9.62
N LYS A 56 -12.03 -1.06 8.35
CA LYS A 56 -11.23 -2.20 7.88
C LYS A 56 -9.82 -2.14 8.44
N ALA A 57 -9.26 -0.93 8.57
CA ALA A 57 -7.93 -0.75 9.13
C ALA A 57 -7.85 -1.29 10.57
N ILE A 58 -8.85 -0.95 11.38
CA ILE A 58 -8.93 -1.42 12.77
C ILE A 58 -9.09 -2.94 12.80
N GLU A 59 -9.97 -3.49 11.98
CA GLU A 59 -10.23 -4.92 11.88
C GLU A 59 -8.95 -5.70 11.58
N LEU A 60 -8.19 -5.23 10.59
CA LEU A 60 -6.94 -5.86 10.19
C LEU A 60 -5.89 -5.80 11.30
N ARG A 61 -5.80 -4.67 12.00
CA ARG A 61 -4.85 -4.52 13.11
C ARG A 61 -5.20 -5.42 14.28
N GLU A 62 -6.49 -5.66 14.51
CA GLU A 62 -6.93 -6.57 15.56
C GLU A 62 -6.71 -8.03 15.20
N SER A 63 -6.76 -8.34 13.90
CA SER A 63 -6.63 -9.72 13.42
C SER A 63 -5.17 -10.17 13.26
N TYR A 64 -4.25 -9.24 13.01
CA TYR A 64 -2.85 -9.57 12.72
C TYR A 64 -1.90 -8.65 13.46
N ASP A 65 -1.01 -9.22 14.26
CA ASP A 65 0.01 -8.46 14.99
C ASP A 65 0.98 -7.74 14.05
N SER A 66 1.12 -8.24 12.83
CA SER A 66 2.01 -7.66 11.82
C SER A 66 1.37 -6.51 11.04
N ILE A 67 0.13 -6.15 11.37
CA ILE A 67 -0.53 -4.99 10.78
C ILE A 67 -0.72 -3.96 11.88
N LEU A 68 -0.10 -2.79 11.68
CA LEU A 68 0.00 -1.73 12.68
C LEU A 68 -0.57 -0.42 12.14
N PRO A 69 -0.88 0.56 13.03
CA PRO A 69 -1.23 1.90 12.54
C PRO A 69 -0.09 2.47 11.69
N GLY A 70 -0.44 3.21 10.64
CA GLY A 70 0.54 3.70 9.68
C GLY A 70 1.63 4.54 10.31
N TYR A 71 2.87 4.10 10.22
CA TYR A 71 4.03 4.77 10.76
C TYR A 71 4.30 6.04 9.95
N HIS A 72 4.37 7.19 10.63
CA HIS A 72 4.52 8.52 10.01
C HIS A 72 3.38 8.87 9.03
N MET A 73 2.24 8.20 9.13
CA MET A 73 1.09 8.45 8.29
C MET A 73 -0.13 8.77 9.15
N ASN A 74 -1.23 9.19 8.52
CA ASN A 74 -2.51 9.32 9.20
C ASN A 74 -2.99 7.92 9.62
N LYS A 75 -3.00 7.67 10.92
CA LYS A 75 -3.26 6.33 11.46
C LYS A 75 -4.69 5.86 11.31
N LYS A 76 -5.60 6.78 11.03
CA LYS A 76 -7.00 6.44 10.77
C LYS A 76 -7.18 5.78 9.40
N HIS A 77 -6.40 6.24 8.42
CA HIS A 77 -6.55 5.82 7.02
C HIS A 77 -5.41 4.95 6.49
N TRP A 78 -4.33 4.78 7.25
CA TRP A 78 -3.16 4.07 6.79
C TRP A 78 -2.75 2.97 7.76
N ASN A 79 -2.37 1.82 7.21
CA ASN A 79 -1.78 0.72 7.97
C ASN A 79 -0.37 0.45 7.48
N THR A 80 0.48 0.04 8.42
CA THR A 80 1.80 -0.50 8.13
C THR A 80 1.68 -2.01 8.15
N VAL A 81 2.10 -2.66 7.08
CA VAL A 81 2.06 -4.12 6.93
C VAL A 81 3.49 -4.64 6.96
N ILE A 82 3.77 -5.52 7.92
CA ILE A 82 5.05 -6.22 8.01
C ILE A 82 4.84 -7.60 7.38
N VAL A 83 5.61 -7.92 6.34
CA VAL A 83 5.41 -9.16 5.60
C VAL A 83 6.04 -10.32 6.36
N GLU A 84 5.21 -10.99 7.13
CA GLU A 84 5.58 -12.18 7.90
C GLU A 84 4.66 -13.32 7.53
N GLY A 85 5.04 -14.54 7.94
CA GLY A 85 4.31 -15.73 7.55
C GLY A 85 2.90 -15.86 8.10
N THR A 86 2.48 -14.99 9.02
CA THR A 86 1.14 -15.05 9.62
C THR A 86 0.08 -14.43 8.73
N ILE A 87 0.45 -13.57 7.79
CA ILE A 87 -0.52 -12.94 6.90
C ILE A 87 -0.56 -13.73 5.59
N PRO A 88 -1.74 -14.26 5.20
CA PRO A 88 -1.83 -15.00 3.94
C PRO A 88 -1.43 -14.14 2.74
N PRO A 89 -0.68 -14.68 1.78
CA PRO A 89 -0.27 -13.91 0.59
C PRO A 89 -1.42 -13.29 -0.19
N HIS A 90 -2.56 -13.99 -0.29
CA HIS A 90 -3.71 -13.45 -1.01
C HIS A 90 -4.29 -12.21 -0.30
N LEU A 91 -4.21 -12.16 1.03
CA LEU A 91 -4.69 -11.02 1.80
C LEU A 91 -3.76 -9.83 1.62
N ILE A 92 -2.46 -10.06 1.56
CA ILE A 92 -1.49 -8.99 1.28
C ILE A 92 -1.80 -8.34 -0.07
N LYS A 93 -2.02 -9.14 -1.10
CA LYS A 93 -2.38 -8.63 -2.42
C LYS A 93 -3.71 -7.90 -2.40
N GLU A 94 -4.68 -8.41 -1.67
CA GLU A 94 -5.99 -7.77 -1.52
C GLU A 94 -5.86 -6.39 -0.87
N MET A 95 -5.06 -6.28 0.19
CA MET A 95 -4.83 -4.99 0.86
C MET A 95 -4.17 -3.98 -0.09
N ILE A 96 -3.22 -4.42 -0.89
CA ILE A 96 -2.55 -3.55 -1.88
C ILE A 96 -3.56 -3.07 -2.91
N ARG A 97 -4.36 -3.97 -3.44
CA ARG A 97 -5.39 -3.66 -4.43
C ARG A 97 -6.43 -2.71 -3.88
N ASP A 98 -6.88 -2.94 -2.64
CA ASP A 98 -7.86 -2.08 -1.98
C ASP A 98 -7.31 -0.66 -1.80
N SER A 99 -6.04 -0.52 -1.47
CA SER A 99 -5.40 0.79 -1.36
C SER A 99 -5.40 1.50 -2.71
N TYR A 100 -5.03 0.79 -3.77
CA TYR A 100 -5.06 1.33 -5.13
C TYR A 100 -6.46 1.82 -5.49
N ILE A 101 -7.48 1.01 -5.22
CA ILE A 101 -8.88 1.35 -5.53
C ILE A 101 -9.33 2.57 -4.75
N LEU A 102 -9.03 2.63 -3.45
CA LEU A 102 -9.40 3.76 -2.61
C LEU A 102 -8.80 5.08 -3.11
N VAL A 103 -7.51 5.06 -3.41
CA VAL A 103 -6.83 6.27 -3.88
C VAL A 103 -7.30 6.65 -5.27
N SER A 104 -7.48 5.68 -6.16
CA SER A 104 -7.99 5.91 -7.51
C SER A 104 -9.40 6.52 -7.47
N ALA A 105 -10.27 6.02 -6.59
CA ALA A 105 -11.63 6.52 -6.45
C ALA A 105 -11.68 7.94 -5.89
N SER A 106 -10.63 8.39 -5.17
CA SER A 106 -10.59 9.73 -4.61
C SER A 106 -10.16 10.80 -5.62
N LEU A 107 -9.74 10.38 -6.82
CA LEU A 107 -9.30 11.32 -7.85
C LEU A 107 -10.49 11.99 -8.53
N PRO A 108 -10.32 13.22 -9.05
CA PRO A 108 -11.35 13.83 -9.89
C PRO A 108 -11.64 12.93 -11.09
N GLU A 109 -12.88 12.92 -11.55
CA GLU A 109 -13.31 12.07 -12.66
C GLU A 109 -12.45 12.27 -13.91
N SER A 110 -12.02 13.51 -14.15
CA SER A 110 -11.18 13.85 -15.30
C SER A 110 -9.80 13.19 -15.25
N ARG A 111 -9.37 12.72 -14.09
CA ARG A 111 -8.06 12.08 -13.90
C ARG A 111 -8.15 10.56 -13.74
N ARG A 112 -9.35 10.00 -13.66
CA ARG A 112 -9.52 8.56 -13.54
C ARG A 112 -9.59 7.92 -14.90
N LYS A 113 -9.05 6.71 -15.02
CA LYS A 113 -9.19 5.93 -16.24
C LYS A 113 -10.61 5.40 -16.35
N ASN A 114 -11.15 5.44 -17.55
CA ASN A 114 -12.43 4.82 -17.85
C ASN A 114 -12.20 3.33 -18.06
N LYS A 115 -13.08 2.54 -17.51
CA LYS A 115 -13.04 1.09 -17.67
C LYS A 115 -14.06 0.61 -18.63
#